data_3796d76273031ff05a30140019d019a6
#
_entry.id   3796d76273031ff05a30140019d019a6
#
_cell.length_a   1.000
_cell.length_b   1.000
_cell.length_c   1.000
_cell.angle_alpha   90.00
_cell.angle_beta   90.00
_cell.angle_gamma   90.00
#
_symmetry.space_group_name_H-M   'P 1'
#
loop_
_entity.id
_entity.type
_entity.pdbx_description
1 polymer ?
#
loop_
_entity_poly.entity_id
_entity_poly.type
_entity_poly.pdbx_seq_one_letter_code
_entity_poly.pdbx_strand_id
1 'polypeptide(L)'
;MKAVVFYERSSNVTTEKVMEIYPRHKQLVDDFAKVGKVLAIGAFVNRADGSMGVFKDKVSADEFVCQDPFVKEGIVGNITIKEWNEILLIN
;
A
#
# COMPACT_ATOMS: atom_id res chain seq x y z
N MET A 1 10.90 13.35 3.88
CA MET A 1 11.22 11.98 4.34
C MET A 1 10.16 11.02 3.82
N LYS A 2 10.58 9.95 3.19
CA LYS A 2 9.65 8.94 2.67
C LYS A 2 8.96 8.19 3.81
N ALA A 3 7.82 7.59 3.50
CA ALA A 3 7.10 6.73 4.43
C ALA A 3 6.85 5.37 3.78
N VAL A 4 6.91 4.32 4.58
CA VAL A 4 6.66 2.95 4.13
C VAL A 4 5.41 2.44 4.82
N VAL A 5 4.50 1.88 4.04
CA VAL A 5 3.27 1.26 4.53
C VAL A 5 3.40 -0.24 4.37
N PHE A 6 3.12 -0.97 5.44
CA PHE A 6 3.02 -2.43 5.42
C PHE A 6 1.58 -2.83 5.66
N TYR A 7 1.05 -3.66 4.78
CA TYR A 7 -0.29 -4.24 4.89
C TYR A 7 -0.16 -5.72 5.23
N GLU A 8 -0.76 -6.14 6.32
CA GLU A 8 -0.96 -7.56 6.59
C GLU A 8 -2.32 -7.97 6.04
N ARG A 9 -2.36 -9.10 5.35
CA ARG A 9 -3.61 -9.63 4.80
C ARG A 9 -4.51 -10.13 5.93
N SER A 10 -5.80 -9.83 5.87
CA SER A 10 -6.79 -10.37 6.79
C SER A 10 -6.89 -11.89 6.64
N SER A 11 -7.13 -12.61 7.74
CA SER A 11 -7.06 -14.06 7.79
C SER A 11 -8.13 -14.77 6.96
N ASN A 12 -9.30 -14.16 6.75
CA ASN A 12 -10.44 -14.78 6.10
C ASN A 12 -10.71 -14.25 4.69
N VAL A 13 -9.72 -13.63 4.08
CA VAL A 13 -9.89 -13.03 2.75
C VAL A 13 -9.67 -14.07 1.66
N THR A 14 -10.62 -14.16 0.73
CA THR A 14 -10.52 -15.04 -0.44
C THR A 14 -9.86 -14.31 -1.61
N THR A 15 -9.27 -15.08 -2.52
CA THR A 15 -8.71 -14.54 -3.76
C THR A 15 -9.79 -13.85 -4.60
N GLU A 16 -11.00 -14.41 -4.64
CA GLU A 16 -12.13 -13.82 -5.36
C GLU A 16 -12.45 -12.41 -4.85
N LYS A 17 -12.45 -12.23 -3.52
CA LYS A 17 -12.72 -10.92 -2.92
C LYS A 17 -11.62 -9.92 -3.28
N VAL A 18 -10.37 -10.33 -3.22
CA VAL A 18 -9.25 -9.49 -3.62
C VAL A 18 -9.40 -9.05 -5.07
N MET A 19 -9.70 -9.98 -5.98
CA MET A 19 -9.84 -9.68 -7.40
C MET A 19 -11.04 -8.77 -7.68
N GLU A 20 -12.13 -8.92 -6.94
CA GLU A 20 -13.31 -8.05 -7.04
C GLU A 20 -12.96 -6.60 -6.71
N ILE A 21 -12.16 -6.37 -5.68
CA ILE A 21 -11.84 -5.02 -5.18
C ILE A 21 -10.63 -4.43 -5.90
N TYR A 22 -9.75 -5.25 -6.46
CA TYR A 22 -8.49 -4.82 -7.04
C TYR A 22 -8.61 -3.65 -8.05
N PRO A 23 -9.57 -3.63 -8.98
CA PRO A 23 -9.66 -2.52 -9.93
C PRO A 23 -9.79 -1.15 -9.27
N ARG A 24 -10.54 -1.05 -8.17
CA ARG A 24 -10.70 0.20 -7.42
C ARG A 24 -9.42 0.57 -6.67
N HIS A 25 -8.74 -0.43 -6.09
CA HIS A 25 -7.45 -0.22 -5.45
C HIS A 25 -6.42 0.26 -6.48
N LYS A 26 -6.36 -0.38 -7.64
CA LYS A 26 -5.42 -0.03 -8.72
C LYS A 26 -5.65 1.39 -9.21
N GLN A 27 -6.92 1.82 -9.32
CA GLN A 27 -7.23 3.19 -9.73
C GLN A 27 -6.66 4.21 -8.74
N LEU A 28 -6.80 3.95 -7.46
CA LEU A 28 -6.24 4.83 -6.43
C LEU A 28 -4.71 4.87 -6.52
N VAL A 29 -4.06 3.72 -6.74
CA VAL A 29 -2.61 3.66 -6.94
C VAL A 29 -2.20 4.53 -8.12
N ASP A 30 -2.90 4.40 -9.26
CA ASP A 30 -2.58 5.18 -10.46
C ASP A 30 -2.75 6.69 -10.22
N ASP A 31 -3.80 7.09 -9.51
CA ASP A 31 -4.06 8.49 -9.19
C ASP A 31 -2.94 9.07 -8.32
N PHE A 32 -2.49 8.32 -7.32
CA PHE A 32 -1.40 8.74 -6.44
C PHE A 32 -0.05 8.74 -7.17
N ALA A 33 0.16 7.80 -8.07
CA ALA A 33 1.39 7.73 -8.88
C ALA A 33 1.51 8.94 -9.81
N LYS A 34 0.42 9.36 -10.43
CA LYS A 34 0.41 10.51 -11.35
C LYS A 34 0.93 11.79 -10.71
N VAL A 35 0.63 12.00 -9.44
CA VAL A 35 1.05 13.20 -8.71
C VAL A 35 2.28 12.97 -7.84
N GLY A 36 2.96 11.82 -8.01
CA GLY A 36 4.20 11.51 -7.33
C GLY A 36 4.07 11.18 -5.86
N LYS A 37 2.88 10.87 -5.37
CA LYS A 37 2.65 10.57 -3.95
C LYS A 37 3.03 9.15 -3.58
N VAL A 38 2.84 8.18 -4.48
CA VAL A 38 3.31 6.81 -4.30
C VAL A 38 4.48 6.55 -5.25
N LEU A 39 5.54 5.96 -4.73
CA LEU A 39 6.77 5.72 -5.49
C LEU A 39 6.90 4.27 -5.93
N ALA A 40 6.43 3.35 -5.11
CA ALA A 40 6.41 1.91 -5.39
C ALA A 40 5.38 1.26 -4.48
N ILE A 41 4.68 0.25 -4.97
CA ILE A 41 3.70 -0.48 -4.19
C ILE A 41 3.48 -1.85 -4.83
N GLY A 42 3.32 -2.88 -4.01
CA GLY A 42 3.07 -4.21 -4.53
C GLY A 42 2.92 -5.26 -3.44
N ALA A 43 2.40 -6.41 -3.85
CA ALA A 43 2.28 -7.57 -2.99
C ALA A 43 3.62 -8.28 -2.87
N PHE A 44 3.88 -8.87 -1.69
CA PHE A 44 5.04 -9.75 -1.53
C PHE A 44 4.86 -11.01 -2.38
N VAL A 45 5.97 -11.64 -2.74
CA VAL A 45 5.95 -12.85 -3.57
C VAL A 45 5.09 -13.93 -2.93
N ASN A 46 5.26 -14.14 -1.62
CA ASN A 46 4.31 -14.96 -0.86
C ASN A 46 3.15 -14.07 -0.44
N ARG A 47 1.98 -14.29 -1.05
CA ARG A 47 0.79 -13.44 -0.84
C ARG A 47 0.32 -13.43 0.61
N ALA A 48 0.62 -14.47 1.38
CA ALA A 48 0.29 -14.52 2.80
C ALA A 48 1.05 -13.46 3.62
N ASP A 49 2.18 -12.98 3.12
CA ASP A 49 2.97 -11.95 3.78
C ASP A 49 2.39 -10.53 3.61
N GLY A 50 1.36 -10.38 2.77
CA GLY A 50 0.75 -9.08 2.53
C GLY A 50 1.45 -8.28 1.45
N SER A 51 1.53 -6.97 1.66
CA SER A 51 2.08 -6.04 0.67
C SER A 51 2.76 -4.86 1.35
N MET A 52 3.50 -4.08 0.57
CA MET A 52 4.09 -2.84 1.06
C MET A 52 4.05 -1.77 -0.01
N GLY A 53 4.13 -0.52 0.43
CA GLY A 53 4.24 0.62 -0.46
C GLY A 53 5.19 1.67 0.08
N VAL A 54 5.84 2.39 -0.83
CA VAL A 54 6.71 3.51 -0.49
C VAL A 54 6.08 4.78 -1.00
N PHE A 55 5.93 5.77 -0.12
CA PHE A 55 5.27 7.05 -0.41
C PHE A 55 6.27 8.19 -0.22
N LYS A 56 6.02 9.30 -0.91
CA LYS A 56 6.94 10.45 -0.84
C LYS A 56 7.06 11.03 0.56
N ASP A 57 5.99 10.93 1.37
CA ASP A 57 5.94 11.42 2.75
C ASP A 57 4.82 10.73 3.53
N LYS A 58 4.79 10.97 4.84
CA LYS A 58 3.80 10.35 5.72
C LYS A 58 2.38 10.85 5.43
N VAL A 59 2.22 12.11 5.07
CA VAL A 59 0.90 12.67 4.74
C VAL A 59 0.29 11.91 3.56
N SER A 60 1.08 11.67 2.51
CA SER A 60 0.62 10.90 1.34
C SER A 60 0.28 9.46 1.70
N ALA A 61 1.08 8.84 2.57
CA ALA A 61 0.80 7.48 3.04
C ALA A 61 -0.53 7.42 3.83
N ASP A 62 -0.74 8.36 4.74
CA ASP A 62 -1.98 8.44 5.53
C ASP A 62 -3.19 8.66 4.64
N GLU A 63 -3.09 9.55 3.65
CA GLU A 63 -4.18 9.81 2.69
C GLU A 63 -4.54 8.55 1.91
N PHE A 64 -3.53 7.82 1.43
CA PHE A 64 -3.73 6.60 0.67
C PHE A 64 -4.45 5.54 1.52
N VAL A 65 -3.96 5.29 2.72
CA VAL A 65 -4.55 4.29 3.61
C VAL A 65 -6.00 4.61 3.94
N CYS A 66 -6.32 5.89 4.15
CA CYS A 66 -7.70 6.33 4.42
C CYS A 66 -8.66 6.08 3.25
N GLN A 67 -8.16 6.07 2.03
CA GLN A 67 -8.97 5.96 0.82
C GLN A 67 -8.95 4.57 0.19
N ASP A 68 -8.00 3.71 0.59
CA ASP A 68 -7.77 2.44 -0.08
C ASP A 68 -8.96 1.48 0.07
N PRO A 69 -9.60 1.07 -1.04
CA PRO A 69 -10.68 0.09 -1.00
C PRO A 69 -10.27 -1.23 -0.33
N PHE A 70 -9.01 -1.64 -0.43
CA PHE A 70 -8.52 -2.83 0.26
C PHE A 70 -8.63 -2.70 1.78
N VAL A 71 -8.44 -1.51 2.31
CA VAL A 71 -8.63 -1.25 3.74
C VAL A 71 -10.11 -1.21 4.09
N LYS A 72 -10.88 -0.45 3.32
CA LYS A 72 -12.32 -0.23 3.59
C LYS A 72 -13.13 -1.52 3.50
N GLU A 73 -12.73 -2.43 2.60
CA GLU A 73 -13.45 -3.70 2.35
C GLU A 73 -12.91 -4.86 3.17
N GLY A 74 -12.01 -4.60 4.12
CA GLY A 74 -11.54 -5.62 5.04
C GLY A 74 -10.52 -6.63 4.49
N ILE A 75 -9.91 -6.33 3.34
CA ILE A 75 -8.85 -7.17 2.78
C ILE A 75 -7.57 -7.05 3.60
N VAL A 76 -7.31 -5.85 4.12
CA VAL A 76 -6.16 -5.57 4.96
C VAL A 76 -6.54 -5.70 6.41
N GLY A 77 -5.75 -6.45 7.18
CA GLY A 77 -5.87 -6.56 8.63
C GLY A 77 -5.08 -5.45 9.31
N ASN A 78 -3.86 -5.75 9.73
CA ASN A 78 -3.00 -4.75 10.36
C ASN A 78 -2.31 -3.86 9.35
N ILE A 79 -2.14 -2.59 9.72
CA ILE A 79 -1.46 -1.59 8.92
C ILE A 79 -0.35 -0.99 9.77
N THR A 80 0.87 -0.94 9.23
CA THR A 80 2.00 -0.27 9.88
C THR A 80 2.53 0.79 8.92
N ILE A 81 2.69 2.01 9.42
CA ILE A 81 3.26 3.12 8.66
C ILE A 81 4.51 3.59 9.39
N LYS A 82 5.64 3.61 8.69
CA LYS A 82 6.93 4.05 9.25
C LYS A 82 7.53 5.13 8.37
N GLU A 83 8.01 6.19 8.97
CA GLU A 83 8.85 7.14 8.25
C GLU A 83 10.24 6.53 8.05
N TRP A 84 10.81 6.76 6.87
CA TRP A 84 12.03 6.10 6.46
C TRP A 84 13.07 7.13 6.02
N ASN A 85 14.11 7.27 6.81
CA ASN A 85 15.22 8.15 6.50
C ASN A 85 16.24 7.38 5.64
N GLU A 86 15.92 7.24 4.37
CA GLU A 86 16.78 6.50 3.44
C GLU A 86 18.07 7.26 3.13
N ILE A 87 19.10 6.51 2.80
CA ILE A 87 20.35 7.04 2.27
C ILE A 87 20.53 6.47 0.87
N LEU A 88 20.63 7.35 -0.13
CA LEU A 88 20.92 6.93 -1.49
C LEU A 88 22.42 6.75 -1.63
N LEU A 89 22.82 5.51 -1.96
CA LEU A 89 24.23 5.17 -2.20
C LEU A 89 24.48 5.21 -3.70
N ILE A 90 25.31 6.15 -4.12
CA ILE A 90 25.67 6.34 -5.54
C ILE A 90 27.13 5.92 -5.70
N ASN A 91 27.36 4.94 -6.57
CA ASN A 91 28.70 4.45 -6.87
C ASN A 91 29.24 5.09 -8.16
#